data_f1ba5f9b1cd965a285e339873a08cb7b
#
_entry.id   f1ba5f9b1cd965a285e339873a08cb7b
#
_cell.length_a   1.000
_cell.length_b   1.000
_cell.length_c   1.000
_cell.angle_alpha   90.00
_cell.angle_beta   90.00
_cell.angle_gamma   90.00
#
_symmetry.space_group_name_H-M   'P 1'
#
loop_
_entity.id
_entity.type
_entity.pdbx_description
1 polymer ?
#
loop_
_entity_poly.entity_id
_entity_poly.type
_entity_poly.pdbx_seq_one_letter_code
_entity_poly.pdbx_strand_id
1 'polypeptide(L)'
;VTTTHPSSRTQDAVLSVRALHKSFTLHSIDGRIVPSLHGVDLDVHTGEHVALAGPSGAGKSSLLRCIYRTYLPDSGSVRLRTAAGPVELTTLGDREMARLRGREFGYVSQFLAAPPRTGPLEVVAATGRRRGLDRAEAREAAAAALHRLNLDETLWDVDCGVLSGGERQRVNLAAGTVEPPRLLLLDEPVSALDPANREAALALIDSLAGQGVAVLAVFHDMDAIRQLASRVVFVADGRIARQGAPAELLEAVA
;
A
#
# COMPACT_ATOMS: atom_id res chain seq x y z
N VAL A 1 35.45 -7.35 19.60
CA VAL A 1 34.95 -6.83 18.32
C VAL A 1 34.28 -8.00 17.62
N THR A 2 32.97 -8.12 17.77
CA THR A 2 32.17 -9.19 17.12
C THR A 2 31.49 -8.58 15.91
N THR A 3 32.01 -8.89 14.74
CA THR A 3 31.47 -8.46 13.45
C THR A 3 30.18 -9.27 13.17
N THR A 4 29.03 -8.66 13.34
CA THR A 4 27.75 -9.27 13.01
C THR A 4 27.54 -9.17 11.47
N HIS A 5 27.61 -10.30 10.78
CA HIS A 5 27.32 -10.38 9.35
C HIS A 5 25.86 -10.02 9.03
N PRO A 6 25.59 -9.15 8.04
CA PRO A 6 24.21 -8.79 7.64
C PRO A 6 23.64 -9.70 6.55
N SER A 7 23.87 -11.02 6.52
CA SER A 7 23.62 -11.83 5.34
C SER A 7 22.41 -12.78 5.38
N SER A 8 21.65 -12.88 6.47
CA SER A 8 20.49 -13.80 6.55
C SER A 8 19.12 -13.13 6.39
N ARG A 9 18.98 -11.84 6.68
CA ARG A 9 17.69 -11.13 6.62
C ARG A 9 17.26 -10.71 5.20
N THR A 10 18.18 -10.65 4.24
CA THR A 10 17.87 -10.22 2.86
C THR A 10 17.14 -11.31 2.04
N GLN A 11 17.17 -12.56 2.48
CA GLN A 11 16.58 -13.69 1.74
C GLN A 11 15.06 -13.79 1.87
N ASP A 12 14.44 -13.20 2.90
CA ASP A 12 12.99 -13.30 3.16
C ASP A 12 12.20 -12.01 2.84
N ALA A 13 12.86 -10.97 2.32
CA ALA A 13 12.18 -9.74 1.95
C ALA A 13 11.27 -9.93 0.73
N VAL A 14 9.98 -9.56 0.88
CA VAL A 14 9.01 -9.46 -0.22
C VAL A 14 9.28 -8.24 -1.08
N LEU A 15 9.66 -7.13 -0.44
CA LEU A 15 10.04 -5.88 -1.08
C LEU A 15 11.43 -5.46 -0.62
N SER A 16 12.26 -5.05 -1.58
CA SER A 16 13.59 -4.48 -1.32
C SER A 16 13.76 -3.20 -2.12
N VAL A 17 13.96 -2.09 -1.45
CA VAL A 17 14.22 -0.77 -2.04
C VAL A 17 15.66 -0.39 -1.70
N ARG A 18 16.44 0.07 -2.69
CA ARG A 18 17.83 0.46 -2.50
C ARG A 18 18.17 1.77 -3.20
N ALA A 19 18.76 2.68 -2.43
CA ALA A 19 19.21 4.00 -2.88
C ALA A 19 18.19 4.74 -3.76
N LEU A 20 16.92 4.70 -3.38
CA LEU A 20 15.83 5.24 -4.20
C LEU A 20 15.82 6.76 -4.15
N HIS A 21 15.88 7.41 -5.31
CA HIS A 21 15.81 8.86 -5.47
C HIS A 21 14.62 9.26 -6.33
N LYS A 22 13.98 10.37 -5.96
CA LYS A 22 12.92 10.99 -6.75
C LYS A 22 12.87 12.48 -6.58
N SER A 23 12.80 13.20 -7.70
CA SER A 23 12.58 14.65 -7.76
C SER A 23 11.41 14.95 -8.70
N PHE A 24 10.75 16.07 -8.47
CA PHE A 24 9.66 16.58 -9.33
C PHE A 24 10.07 17.91 -9.92
N THR A 25 9.83 18.10 -11.22
CA THR A 25 10.00 19.38 -11.89
C THR A 25 8.65 20.09 -11.93
N LEU A 26 8.57 21.26 -11.26
CA LEU A 26 7.37 22.09 -11.25
C LEU A 26 7.41 23.05 -12.44
N HIS A 27 6.85 22.63 -13.56
CA HIS A 27 6.82 23.44 -14.79
C HIS A 27 6.03 24.75 -14.63
N SER A 28 5.09 24.81 -13.68
CA SER A 28 4.31 26.02 -13.36
C SER A 28 5.09 27.08 -12.59
N ILE A 29 6.29 26.76 -12.08
CA ILE A 29 7.16 27.66 -11.31
C ILE A 29 8.58 27.56 -11.87
N ASP A 30 8.79 28.11 -13.05
CA ASP A 30 10.11 28.27 -13.74
C ASP A 30 10.95 26.97 -13.80
N GLY A 31 10.30 25.80 -13.85
CA GLY A 31 11.01 24.52 -13.90
C GLY A 31 11.73 24.16 -12.60
N ARG A 32 11.30 24.67 -11.46
CA ARG A 32 11.90 24.38 -10.15
C ARG A 32 11.90 22.88 -9.86
N ILE A 33 13.07 22.34 -9.52
CA ILE A 33 13.22 20.94 -9.08
C ILE A 33 12.96 20.88 -7.58
N VAL A 34 12.01 20.02 -7.19
CA VAL A 34 11.67 19.73 -5.79
C VAL A 34 12.05 18.28 -5.52
N PRO A 35 13.13 18.04 -4.76
CA PRO A 35 13.51 16.69 -4.36
C PRO A 35 12.47 16.12 -3.39
N SER A 36 12.17 14.82 -3.51
CA SER A 36 11.17 14.13 -2.70
C SER A 36 11.70 12.89 -1.99
N LEU A 37 12.63 12.16 -2.61
CA LEU A 37 13.32 11.00 -2.01
C LEU A 37 14.82 11.10 -2.24
N HIS A 38 15.60 10.78 -1.20
CA HIS A 38 17.04 10.99 -1.16
C HIS A 38 17.80 9.73 -0.72
N GLY A 39 17.85 8.70 -1.57
CA GLY A 39 18.59 7.48 -1.27
C GLY A 39 17.89 6.64 -0.21
N VAL A 40 16.61 6.32 -0.42
CA VAL A 40 15.83 5.52 0.52
C VAL A 40 16.20 4.04 0.37
N ASP A 41 16.52 3.40 1.51
CA ASP A 41 16.73 1.96 1.63
C ASP A 41 15.67 1.38 2.57
N LEU A 42 14.92 0.38 2.09
CA LEU A 42 13.82 -0.23 2.84
C LEU A 42 13.64 -1.69 2.43
N ASP A 43 13.50 -2.58 3.40
CA ASP A 43 13.01 -3.94 3.20
C ASP A 43 11.66 -4.13 3.90
N VAL A 44 10.76 -4.92 3.29
CA VAL A 44 9.51 -5.38 3.91
C VAL A 44 9.45 -6.89 3.77
N HIS A 45 9.17 -7.60 4.87
CA HIS A 45 9.18 -9.05 4.93
C HIS A 45 7.77 -9.64 4.84
N THR A 46 7.69 -10.94 4.52
CA THR A 46 6.42 -11.69 4.49
C THR A 46 5.67 -11.54 5.82
N GLY A 47 4.39 -11.18 5.77
CA GLY A 47 3.55 -10.98 6.95
C GLY A 47 3.91 -9.77 7.80
N GLU A 48 4.88 -8.97 7.39
CA GLU A 48 5.28 -7.77 8.11
C GLU A 48 4.36 -6.59 7.77
N HIS A 49 3.86 -5.89 8.79
CA HIS A 49 3.13 -4.65 8.64
C HIS A 49 4.04 -3.46 9.00
N VAL A 50 4.47 -2.73 7.98
CA VAL A 50 5.34 -1.55 8.13
C VAL A 50 4.53 -0.28 7.98
N ALA A 51 4.53 0.57 9.00
CA ALA A 51 3.94 1.90 8.93
C ALA A 51 4.99 2.96 8.57
N LEU A 52 4.70 3.76 7.56
CA LEU A 52 5.45 4.97 7.22
C LEU A 52 4.87 6.14 8.03
N ALA A 53 5.66 6.69 8.94
CA ALA A 53 5.35 7.86 9.74
C ALA A 53 6.22 9.05 9.35
N GLY A 54 5.85 10.25 9.78
CA GLY A 54 6.62 11.48 9.53
C GLY A 54 5.74 12.65 9.07
N PRO A 55 6.28 13.86 8.99
CA PRO A 55 5.52 15.06 8.64
C PRO A 55 4.91 15.01 7.24
N SER A 56 3.88 15.84 7.00
CA SER A 56 3.34 16.03 5.64
C SER A 56 4.44 16.53 4.71
N GLY A 57 4.44 16.03 3.46
CA GLY A 57 5.49 16.39 2.49
C GLY A 57 6.82 15.65 2.65
N ALA A 58 7.01 14.79 3.67
CA ALA A 58 8.26 14.06 3.89
C ALA A 58 8.63 13.03 2.81
N GLY A 59 7.73 12.75 1.84
CA GLY A 59 7.99 11.79 0.77
C GLY A 59 7.32 10.43 0.93
N LYS A 60 6.50 10.18 1.97
CA LYS A 60 5.84 8.89 2.25
C LYS A 60 5.01 8.36 1.08
N SER A 61 4.04 9.14 0.59
CA SER A 61 3.22 8.76 -0.58
C SER A 61 4.02 8.71 -1.87
N SER A 62 5.08 9.53 -2.00
CA SER A 62 6.01 9.43 -3.13
C SER A 62 6.75 8.11 -3.14
N LEU A 63 7.17 7.61 -1.97
CA LEU A 63 7.80 6.29 -1.83
C LEU A 63 6.83 5.18 -2.27
N LEU A 64 5.58 5.16 -1.77
CA LEU A 64 4.58 4.19 -2.19
C LEU A 64 4.33 4.23 -3.71
N ARG A 65 4.21 5.43 -4.28
CA ARG A 65 3.98 5.63 -5.72
C ARG A 65 5.17 5.25 -6.59
N CYS A 66 6.39 5.41 -6.10
CA CYS A 66 7.60 4.91 -6.76
C CYS A 66 7.66 3.38 -6.72
N ILE A 67 7.33 2.75 -5.58
CA ILE A 67 7.26 1.30 -5.45
C ILE A 67 6.18 0.73 -6.38
N TYR A 68 4.98 1.32 -6.38
CA TYR A 68 3.89 0.92 -7.27
C TYR A 68 4.15 1.31 -8.73
N ARG A 69 5.22 2.11 -8.97
CA ARG A 69 5.63 2.63 -10.27
C ARG A 69 4.59 3.51 -10.97
N THR A 70 3.74 4.20 -10.19
CA THR A 70 2.98 5.35 -10.68
C THR A 70 3.92 6.52 -10.99
N TYR A 71 4.98 6.67 -10.18
CA TYR A 71 6.11 7.53 -10.45
C TYR A 71 7.33 6.70 -10.82
N LEU A 72 8.04 7.06 -11.88
CA LEU A 72 9.35 6.51 -12.17
C LEU A 72 10.36 7.16 -11.23
N PRO A 73 11.16 6.39 -10.47
CA PRO A 73 12.28 6.94 -9.71
C PRO A 73 13.35 7.48 -10.65
N ASP A 74 14.12 8.45 -10.18
CA ASP A 74 15.22 9.03 -10.95
C ASP A 74 16.45 8.10 -10.92
N SER A 75 16.63 7.38 -9.82
CA SER A 75 17.66 6.34 -9.66
C SER A 75 17.31 5.42 -8.49
N GLY A 76 18.08 4.35 -8.35
CA GLY A 76 17.88 3.32 -7.34
C GLY A 76 17.19 2.08 -7.89
N SER A 77 16.86 1.15 -7.01
CA SER A 77 16.31 -0.17 -7.32
C SER A 77 15.10 -0.47 -6.44
N VAL A 78 14.08 -1.08 -7.03
CA VAL A 78 12.91 -1.60 -6.32
C VAL A 78 12.68 -3.04 -6.77
N ARG A 79 12.95 -3.99 -5.89
CA ARG A 79 12.79 -5.42 -6.15
C ARG A 79 11.60 -5.98 -5.42
N LEU A 80 10.74 -6.67 -6.13
CA LEU A 80 9.60 -7.42 -5.61
C LEU A 80 9.88 -8.91 -5.75
N ARG A 81 9.69 -9.68 -4.68
CA ARG A 81 9.71 -11.15 -4.72
C ARG A 81 8.33 -11.65 -5.15
N THR A 82 8.25 -12.13 -6.38
CA THR A 82 7.04 -12.75 -6.94
C THR A 82 7.05 -14.26 -6.73
N ALA A 83 5.95 -14.94 -7.09
CA ALA A 83 5.89 -16.40 -7.11
C ALA A 83 6.94 -17.02 -8.05
N ALA A 84 7.32 -16.32 -9.12
CA ALA A 84 8.31 -16.76 -10.10
C ALA A 84 9.76 -16.37 -9.73
N GLY A 85 9.96 -15.64 -8.61
CA GLY A 85 11.27 -15.14 -8.17
C GLY A 85 11.34 -13.62 -8.07
N PRO A 86 12.51 -13.05 -7.76
CA PRO A 86 12.68 -11.60 -7.60
C PRO A 86 12.65 -10.89 -8.97
N VAL A 87 11.94 -9.76 -9.01
CA VAL A 87 11.78 -8.92 -10.21
C VAL A 87 12.17 -7.48 -9.88
N GLU A 88 12.99 -6.87 -10.75
CA GLU A 88 13.35 -5.45 -10.65
C GLU A 88 12.26 -4.59 -11.30
N LEU A 89 11.53 -3.82 -10.48
CA LEU A 89 10.38 -3.05 -10.95
C LEU A 89 10.77 -1.78 -11.73
N THR A 90 11.92 -1.19 -11.43
CA THR A 90 12.34 0.09 -12.02
C THR A 90 12.63 0.00 -13.51
N THR A 91 13.07 -1.16 -14.00
CA THR A 91 13.43 -1.42 -15.39
C THR A 91 12.41 -2.23 -16.15
N LEU A 92 11.33 -2.67 -15.49
CA LEU A 92 10.31 -3.53 -16.10
C LEU A 92 9.51 -2.79 -17.18
N GLY A 93 9.13 -3.49 -18.25
CA GLY A 93 8.24 -2.94 -19.28
C GLY A 93 6.82 -2.70 -18.74
N ASP A 94 6.09 -1.72 -19.29
CA ASP A 94 4.76 -1.33 -18.77
C ASP A 94 3.74 -2.47 -18.83
N ARG A 95 3.81 -3.32 -19.84
CA ARG A 95 2.93 -4.49 -19.99
C ARG A 95 3.14 -5.53 -18.89
N GLU A 96 4.39 -5.78 -18.52
CA GLU A 96 4.74 -6.71 -17.46
C GLU A 96 4.39 -6.11 -16.09
N MET A 97 4.65 -4.81 -15.91
CA MET A 97 4.27 -4.07 -14.72
C MET A 97 2.75 -4.12 -14.48
N ALA A 98 1.94 -3.95 -15.53
CA ALA A 98 0.48 -4.06 -15.44
C ALA A 98 0.03 -5.47 -15.01
N ARG A 99 0.72 -6.52 -15.46
CA ARG A 99 0.44 -7.91 -15.03
C ARG A 99 0.76 -8.14 -13.56
N LEU A 100 1.90 -7.60 -13.07
CA LEU A 100 2.30 -7.72 -11.67
C LEU A 100 1.33 -6.99 -10.74
N ARG A 101 0.93 -5.76 -11.08
CA ARG A 101 -0.07 -4.98 -10.32
C ARG A 101 -1.41 -5.69 -10.17
N GLY A 102 -1.76 -6.56 -11.08
CA GLY A 102 -2.98 -7.35 -11.00
C GLY A 102 -2.91 -8.56 -10.07
N ARG A 103 -1.71 -9.07 -9.77
CA ARG A 103 -1.52 -10.39 -9.13
C ARG A 103 -0.63 -10.37 -7.90
N GLU A 104 0.55 -9.76 -7.99
CA GLU A 104 1.61 -9.92 -6.99
C GLU A 104 1.61 -8.82 -5.94
N PHE A 105 1.16 -7.61 -6.30
CA PHE A 105 1.03 -6.52 -5.36
C PHE A 105 -0.12 -5.59 -5.69
N GLY A 106 -0.71 -5.01 -4.64
CA GLY A 106 -1.85 -4.10 -4.69
C GLY A 106 -1.51 -2.72 -4.15
N TYR A 107 -2.32 -1.73 -4.53
CA TYR A 107 -2.24 -0.38 -4.02
C TYR A 107 -3.64 0.15 -3.73
N VAL A 108 -3.90 0.43 -2.46
CA VAL A 108 -5.08 1.16 -2.01
C VAL A 108 -4.67 2.62 -1.88
N SER A 109 -5.05 3.41 -2.86
CA SER A 109 -4.77 4.85 -2.89
C SER A 109 -5.78 5.62 -2.04
N GLN A 110 -5.50 6.88 -1.77
CA GLN A 110 -6.42 7.78 -1.07
C GLN A 110 -7.77 7.94 -1.80
N PHE A 111 -7.79 7.74 -3.13
CA PHE A 111 -9.00 7.88 -3.95
C PHE A 111 -9.26 6.59 -4.73
N LEU A 112 -10.52 6.14 -4.73
CA LEU A 112 -10.95 5.02 -5.55
C LEU A 112 -10.88 5.38 -7.04
N ALA A 113 -10.13 4.58 -7.80
CA ALA A 113 -10.12 4.63 -9.26
C ALA A 113 -11.07 3.55 -9.79
N ALA A 114 -12.31 3.92 -10.09
CA ALA A 114 -13.30 3.02 -10.70
C ALA A 114 -13.62 3.49 -12.13
N PRO A 115 -13.88 2.56 -13.06
CA PRO A 115 -14.41 2.93 -14.38
C PRO A 115 -15.77 3.63 -14.23
N PRO A 116 -16.13 4.56 -15.12
CA PRO A 116 -17.43 5.20 -15.08
C PRO A 116 -18.57 4.15 -15.17
N ARG A 117 -19.67 4.42 -14.51
CA ARG A 117 -20.88 3.58 -14.49
C ARG A 117 -20.63 2.15 -13.98
N THR A 118 -19.69 2.00 -13.04
CA THR A 118 -19.34 0.70 -12.45
C THR A 118 -19.66 0.74 -10.97
N GLY A 119 -20.41 -0.24 -10.49
CA GLY A 119 -20.76 -0.39 -9.08
C GLY A 119 -19.67 -1.08 -8.26
N PRO A 120 -19.71 -0.92 -6.92
CA PRO A 120 -18.82 -1.56 -5.96
C PRO A 120 -18.56 -3.04 -6.19
N LEU A 121 -19.63 -3.81 -6.35
CA LEU A 121 -19.53 -5.26 -6.52
C LEU A 121 -18.69 -5.64 -7.74
N GLU A 122 -18.90 -4.96 -8.88
CA GLU A 122 -18.13 -5.23 -10.09
C GLU A 122 -16.67 -4.75 -9.98
N VAL A 123 -16.41 -3.60 -9.32
CA VAL A 123 -15.04 -3.09 -9.08
C VAL A 123 -14.24 -4.12 -8.28
N VAL A 124 -14.81 -4.63 -7.19
CA VAL A 124 -14.14 -5.60 -6.32
C VAL A 124 -14.01 -6.96 -7.02
N ALA A 125 -15.07 -7.47 -7.66
CA ALA A 125 -15.04 -8.71 -8.41
C ALA A 125 -14.04 -8.69 -9.58
N ALA A 126 -13.91 -7.55 -10.28
CA ALA A 126 -12.91 -7.39 -11.32
C ALA A 126 -11.48 -7.55 -10.80
N THR A 127 -11.23 -7.13 -9.55
CA THR A 127 -9.92 -7.36 -8.92
C THR A 127 -9.70 -8.83 -8.55
N GLY A 128 -10.70 -9.52 -8.00
CA GLY A 128 -10.63 -10.95 -7.74
C GLY A 128 -10.31 -11.76 -9.00
N ARG A 129 -11.00 -11.45 -10.11
CA ARG A 129 -10.71 -12.09 -11.41
C ARG A 129 -9.28 -11.85 -11.91
N ARG A 130 -8.75 -10.65 -11.75
CA ARG A 130 -7.34 -10.36 -12.10
C ARG A 130 -6.36 -11.18 -11.27
N ARG A 131 -6.74 -11.55 -10.04
CA ARG A 131 -5.94 -12.36 -9.11
C ARG A 131 -6.16 -13.86 -9.26
N GLY A 132 -7.05 -14.29 -10.15
CA GLY A 132 -7.16 -15.68 -10.58
C GLY A 132 -8.49 -16.36 -10.23
N LEU A 133 -9.41 -15.69 -9.54
CA LEU A 133 -10.73 -16.22 -9.26
C LEU A 133 -11.57 -16.31 -10.56
N ASP A 134 -12.39 -17.31 -10.64
CA ASP A 134 -13.41 -17.38 -11.69
C ASP A 134 -14.50 -16.31 -11.48
N ARG A 135 -15.49 -16.24 -12.39
CA ARG A 135 -16.52 -15.20 -12.34
C ARG A 135 -17.44 -15.34 -11.11
N ALA A 136 -17.78 -16.57 -10.72
CA ALA A 136 -18.69 -16.84 -9.60
C ALA A 136 -17.95 -16.61 -8.28
N GLU A 137 -16.76 -17.20 -8.14
CA GLU A 137 -15.88 -17.03 -6.98
C GLU A 137 -15.56 -15.55 -6.73
N ALA A 138 -15.21 -14.80 -7.79
CA ALA A 138 -14.88 -13.38 -7.68
C ALA A 138 -16.08 -12.54 -7.21
N ARG A 139 -17.31 -12.87 -7.63
CA ARG A 139 -18.51 -12.18 -7.19
C ARG A 139 -18.83 -12.49 -5.73
N GLU A 140 -18.70 -13.74 -5.32
CA GLU A 140 -18.90 -14.16 -3.93
C GLU A 140 -17.86 -13.51 -3.00
N ALA A 141 -16.57 -13.58 -3.35
CA ALA A 141 -15.50 -12.94 -2.59
C ALA A 141 -15.68 -11.42 -2.51
N ALA A 142 -16.15 -10.78 -3.59
CA ALA A 142 -16.45 -9.35 -3.60
C ALA A 142 -17.58 -9.00 -2.64
N ALA A 143 -18.68 -9.75 -2.66
CA ALA A 143 -19.80 -9.59 -1.74
C ALA A 143 -19.34 -9.71 -0.28
N ALA A 144 -18.58 -10.76 0.04
CA ALA A 144 -18.03 -10.96 1.37
C ALA A 144 -17.10 -9.83 1.82
N ALA A 145 -16.26 -9.30 0.91
CA ALA A 145 -15.37 -8.18 1.21
C ALA A 145 -16.14 -6.86 1.48
N LEU A 146 -17.19 -6.59 0.71
CA LEU A 146 -18.04 -5.43 0.90
C LEU A 146 -18.85 -5.50 2.20
N HIS A 147 -19.42 -6.67 2.53
CA HIS A 147 -20.09 -6.91 3.81
C HIS A 147 -19.15 -6.70 5.00
N ARG A 148 -17.94 -7.24 4.95
CA ARG A 148 -16.93 -7.09 6.02
C ARG A 148 -16.60 -5.62 6.30
N LEU A 149 -16.74 -4.74 5.31
CA LEU A 149 -16.53 -3.31 5.42
C LEU A 149 -17.85 -2.51 5.58
N ASN A 150 -18.94 -3.17 5.94
CA ASN A 150 -20.24 -2.56 6.19
C ASN A 150 -20.76 -1.69 5.03
N LEU A 151 -20.51 -2.07 3.79
CA LEU A 151 -21.12 -1.40 2.65
C LEU A 151 -22.52 -1.96 2.40
N ASP A 152 -23.51 -1.09 2.45
CA ASP A 152 -24.91 -1.46 2.24
C ASP A 152 -25.11 -2.10 0.85
N GLU A 153 -25.86 -3.21 0.80
CA GLU A 153 -26.11 -3.95 -0.45
C GLU A 153 -26.84 -3.12 -1.50
N THR A 154 -27.65 -2.17 -1.09
CA THR A 154 -28.36 -1.24 -1.99
C THR A 154 -27.42 -0.37 -2.82
N LEU A 155 -26.16 -0.22 -2.37
CA LEU A 155 -25.13 0.57 -3.06
C LEU A 155 -24.29 -0.27 -4.05
N TRP A 156 -24.38 -1.60 -4.00
CA TRP A 156 -23.43 -2.46 -4.72
C TRP A 156 -23.45 -2.33 -6.25
N ASP A 157 -24.61 -1.99 -6.80
CA ASP A 157 -24.79 -1.77 -8.23
C ASP A 157 -24.88 -0.27 -8.60
N VAL A 158 -24.73 0.63 -7.62
CA VAL A 158 -24.73 2.08 -7.84
C VAL A 158 -23.37 2.54 -8.36
N ASP A 159 -23.34 3.49 -9.30
CA ASP A 159 -22.06 4.04 -9.81
C ASP A 159 -21.18 4.55 -8.67
N CYS A 160 -19.95 4.06 -8.60
CA CYS A 160 -18.96 4.48 -7.58
C CYS A 160 -18.73 6.00 -7.58
N GLY A 161 -19.01 6.70 -8.68
CA GLY A 161 -18.88 8.15 -8.78
C GLY A 161 -19.82 8.94 -7.85
N VAL A 162 -20.98 8.37 -7.48
CA VAL A 162 -21.97 9.04 -6.62
C VAL A 162 -21.85 8.67 -5.14
N LEU A 163 -20.98 7.71 -4.80
CA LEU A 163 -20.74 7.31 -3.41
C LEU A 163 -20.08 8.43 -2.61
N SER A 164 -20.34 8.46 -1.31
CA SER A 164 -19.62 9.33 -0.36
C SER A 164 -18.12 8.98 -0.30
N GLY A 165 -17.31 9.87 0.29
CA GLY A 165 -15.86 9.63 0.45
C GLY A 165 -15.56 8.37 1.26
N GLY A 166 -16.28 8.13 2.35
CA GLY A 166 -16.13 6.94 3.19
C GLY A 166 -16.58 5.66 2.50
N GLU A 167 -17.67 5.68 1.73
CA GLU A 167 -18.11 4.53 0.93
C GLU A 167 -17.09 4.18 -0.15
N ARG A 168 -16.59 5.17 -0.88
CA ARG A 168 -15.51 4.96 -1.86
C ARG A 168 -14.26 4.37 -1.24
N GLN A 169 -13.88 4.83 -0.05
CA GLN A 169 -12.73 4.31 0.68
C GLN A 169 -12.91 2.84 1.07
N ARG A 170 -14.11 2.45 1.53
CA ARG A 170 -14.45 1.05 1.83
C ARG A 170 -14.42 0.16 0.58
N VAL A 171 -14.95 0.63 -0.55
CA VAL A 171 -14.85 -0.09 -1.83
C VAL A 171 -13.39 -0.26 -2.26
N ASN A 172 -12.58 0.79 -2.11
CA ASN A 172 -11.15 0.75 -2.45
C ASN A 172 -10.39 -0.28 -1.60
N LEU A 173 -10.68 -0.30 -0.29
CA LEU A 173 -10.07 -1.27 0.62
C LEU A 173 -10.57 -2.70 0.33
N ALA A 174 -11.87 -2.89 0.06
CA ALA A 174 -12.41 -4.18 -0.38
C ALA A 174 -11.70 -4.69 -1.64
N ALA A 175 -11.54 -3.84 -2.65
CA ALA A 175 -10.82 -4.18 -3.87
C ALA A 175 -9.33 -4.49 -3.62
N GLY A 176 -8.69 -3.81 -2.68
CA GLY A 176 -7.30 -4.08 -2.29
C GLY A 176 -7.12 -5.44 -1.61
N THR A 177 -8.10 -5.86 -0.82
CA THR A 177 -8.03 -7.00 0.09
C THR A 177 -8.78 -8.25 -0.37
N VAL A 178 -9.65 -8.15 -1.39
CA VAL A 178 -10.24 -9.34 -2.02
C VAL A 178 -9.14 -10.16 -2.66
N GLU A 179 -9.00 -11.44 -2.26
CA GLU A 179 -7.89 -12.30 -2.69
C GLU A 179 -6.54 -11.56 -2.54
N PRO A 180 -6.04 -11.36 -1.31
CA PRO A 180 -4.97 -10.41 -1.05
C PRO A 180 -3.65 -10.80 -1.73
N PRO A 181 -2.90 -9.83 -2.28
CA PRO A 181 -1.61 -10.07 -2.93
C PRO A 181 -0.50 -10.29 -1.89
N ARG A 182 0.70 -10.67 -2.33
CA ARG A 182 1.87 -10.83 -1.46
C ARG A 182 2.30 -9.52 -0.77
N LEU A 183 2.13 -8.41 -1.45
CA LEU A 183 2.42 -7.06 -0.94
C LEU A 183 1.24 -6.14 -1.17
N LEU A 184 0.80 -5.47 -0.11
CA LEU A 184 -0.24 -4.45 -0.17
C LEU A 184 0.31 -3.10 0.27
N LEU A 185 0.21 -2.13 -0.60
CA LEU A 185 0.56 -0.73 -0.34
C LEU A 185 -0.72 0.03 0.02
N LEU A 186 -0.71 0.73 1.16
CA LEU A 186 -1.87 1.47 1.65
C LEU A 186 -1.51 2.95 1.85
N ASP A 187 -2.18 3.84 1.12
CA ASP A 187 -1.98 5.30 1.24
C ASP A 187 -3.20 5.91 1.95
N GLU A 188 -3.11 6.09 3.26
CA GLU A 188 -4.16 6.61 4.15
C GLU A 188 -5.48 5.81 4.08
N PRO A 189 -5.47 4.50 4.30
CA PRO A 189 -6.61 3.62 4.02
C PRO A 189 -7.85 3.88 4.89
N VAL A 190 -7.74 4.64 5.99
CA VAL A 190 -8.82 4.86 6.98
C VAL A 190 -9.14 6.34 7.22
N SER A 191 -8.52 7.26 6.50
CA SER A 191 -8.60 8.72 6.77
C SER A 191 -10.01 9.32 6.58
N ALA A 192 -10.84 8.73 5.71
CA ALA A 192 -12.18 9.20 5.40
C ALA A 192 -13.31 8.40 6.10
N LEU A 193 -12.95 7.50 7.03
CA LEU A 193 -13.91 6.61 7.70
C LEU A 193 -14.36 7.16 9.04
N ASP A 194 -15.65 6.98 9.33
CA ASP A 194 -16.18 7.16 10.69
C ASP A 194 -15.64 6.09 11.66
N PRO A 195 -15.76 6.26 12.99
CA PRO A 195 -15.14 5.37 13.96
C PRO A 195 -15.49 3.89 13.80
N ALA A 196 -16.76 3.55 13.53
CA ALA A 196 -17.20 2.17 13.41
C ALA A 196 -16.63 1.49 12.15
N ASN A 197 -16.68 2.18 11.01
CA ASN A 197 -16.13 1.69 9.75
C ASN A 197 -14.59 1.67 9.76
N ARG A 198 -13.96 2.59 10.51
CA ARG A 198 -12.52 2.59 10.73
C ARG A 198 -12.07 1.34 11.49
N GLU A 199 -12.78 0.96 12.56
CA GLU A 199 -12.47 -0.24 13.32
C GLU A 199 -12.57 -1.51 12.46
N ALA A 200 -13.63 -1.66 11.66
CA ALA A 200 -13.78 -2.76 10.72
C ALA A 200 -12.64 -2.82 9.69
N ALA A 201 -12.22 -1.66 9.18
CA ALA A 201 -11.10 -1.57 8.23
C ALA A 201 -9.76 -1.94 8.88
N LEU A 202 -9.49 -1.49 10.11
CA LEU A 202 -8.28 -1.84 10.84
C LEU A 202 -8.23 -3.34 11.16
N ALA A 203 -9.34 -3.93 11.61
CA ALA A 203 -9.45 -5.37 11.86
C ALA A 203 -9.21 -6.20 10.57
N LEU A 204 -9.72 -5.74 9.43
CA LEU A 204 -9.47 -6.37 8.15
C LEU A 204 -7.97 -6.31 7.79
N ILE A 205 -7.33 -5.14 7.91
CA ILE A 205 -5.89 -4.98 7.59
C ILE A 205 -5.05 -5.87 8.54
N ASP A 206 -5.36 -5.89 9.83
CA ASP A 206 -4.66 -6.73 10.83
C ASP A 206 -4.71 -8.22 10.45
N SER A 207 -5.87 -8.69 9.99
CA SER A 207 -6.05 -10.09 9.58
C SER A 207 -5.14 -10.55 8.43
N LEU A 208 -4.58 -9.61 7.65
CA LEU A 208 -3.71 -9.91 6.52
C LEU A 208 -2.34 -10.45 6.96
N ALA A 209 -1.84 -10.05 8.13
CA ALA A 209 -0.58 -10.56 8.67
C ALA A 209 -0.61 -12.08 8.87
N GLY A 210 -1.71 -12.60 9.43
CA GLY A 210 -1.93 -14.04 9.61
C GLY A 210 -2.01 -14.83 8.30
N GLN A 211 -2.27 -14.16 7.18
CA GLN A 211 -2.29 -14.72 5.83
C GLN A 211 -0.94 -14.59 5.11
N GLY A 212 0.09 -14.05 5.78
CA GLY A 212 1.42 -13.84 5.22
C GLY A 212 1.53 -12.65 4.25
N VAL A 213 0.52 -11.77 4.21
CA VAL A 213 0.55 -10.58 3.37
C VAL A 213 1.48 -9.53 3.98
N ALA A 214 2.43 -9.05 3.21
CA ALA A 214 3.25 -7.91 3.59
C ALA A 214 2.47 -6.61 3.36
N VAL A 215 2.48 -5.70 4.34
CA VAL A 215 1.81 -4.40 4.24
C VAL A 215 2.81 -3.28 4.44
N LEU A 216 2.81 -2.31 3.52
CA LEU A 216 3.51 -1.04 3.68
C LEU A 216 2.48 0.09 3.60
N ALA A 217 2.25 0.78 4.72
CA ALA A 217 1.14 1.70 4.86
C ALA A 217 1.56 3.09 5.33
N VAL A 218 0.92 4.13 4.82
CA VAL A 218 0.95 5.49 5.37
C VAL A 218 -0.26 5.67 6.27
N PHE A 219 -0.02 5.97 7.55
CA PHE A 219 -1.05 6.39 8.49
C PHE A 219 -0.69 7.76 9.07
N HIS A 220 -1.71 8.60 9.30
CA HIS A 220 -1.57 9.84 10.06
C HIS A 220 -1.98 9.67 11.52
N ASP A 221 -2.71 8.61 11.82
CA ASP A 221 -3.24 8.29 13.13
C ASP A 221 -2.28 7.35 13.87
N MET A 222 -1.82 7.81 15.02
CA MET A 222 -0.88 7.07 15.87
C MET A 222 -1.49 5.81 16.48
N ASP A 223 -2.81 5.79 16.71
CA ASP A 223 -3.48 4.62 17.29
C ASP A 223 -3.59 3.50 16.24
N ALA A 224 -3.85 3.85 14.97
CA ALA A 224 -3.79 2.88 13.87
C ALA A 224 -2.37 2.28 13.72
N ILE A 225 -1.32 3.11 13.87
CA ILE A 225 0.06 2.63 13.83
C ILE A 225 0.35 1.68 14.98
N ARG A 226 -0.05 2.03 16.23
CA ARG A 226 0.15 1.16 17.41
C ARG A 226 -0.57 -0.18 17.28
N GLN A 227 -1.76 -0.17 16.69
CA GLN A 227 -2.60 -1.35 16.55
C GLN A 227 -2.07 -2.31 15.47
N LEU A 228 -1.61 -1.79 14.33
CA LEU A 228 -1.34 -2.59 13.14
C LEU A 228 0.14 -2.83 12.86
N ALA A 229 1.00 -1.87 13.18
CA ALA A 229 2.37 -1.95 12.71
C ALA A 229 3.23 -2.87 13.58
N SER A 230 3.92 -3.82 12.96
CA SER A 230 5.02 -4.55 13.58
C SER A 230 6.31 -3.71 13.61
N ARG A 231 6.46 -2.78 12.66
CA ARG A 231 7.58 -1.84 12.56
C ARG A 231 7.12 -0.49 12.02
N VAL A 232 7.70 0.57 12.57
CA VAL A 232 7.53 1.95 12.09
C VAL A 232 8.80 2.41 11.41
N VAL A 233 8.64 3.07 10.26
CA VAL A 233 9.70 3.73 9.50
C VAL A 233 9.39 5.21 9.46
N PHE A 234 10.20 6.01 10.15
CA PHE A 234 10.02 7.46 10.21
C PHE A 234 10.76 8.11 9.04
N VAL A 235 9.98 8.76 8.17
CA VAL A 235 10.49 9.48 6.99
C VAL A 235 10.54 10.97 7.29
N ALA A 236 11.70 11.58 7.08
CA ALA A 236 11.92 13.01 7.17
C ALA A 236 12.82 13.47 6.01
N ASP A 237 12.48 14.58 5.41
CA ASP A 237 13.25 15.20 4.30
C ASP A 237 13.65 14.20 3.20
N GLY A 238 12.71 13.33 2.82
CA GLY A 238 12.90 12.31 1.78
C GLY A 238 13.85 11.16 2.15
N ARG A 239 14.19 10.99 3.42
CA ARG A 239 15.09 9.95 3.94
C ARG A 239 14.42 9.13 5.04
N ILE A 240 14.87 7.92 5.25
CA ILE A 240 14.55 7.18 6.47
C ILE A 240 15.45 7.72 7.58
N ALA A 241 14.86 8.46 8.51
CA ALA A 241 15.56 9.04 9.64
C ALA A 241 15.80 8.00 10.76
N ARG A 242 14.79 7.14 11.02
CA ARG A 242 14.85 6.08 12.02
C ARG A 242 13.78 5.02 11.74
N GLN A 243 13.98 3.83 12.27
CA GLN A 243 13.01 2.73 12.20
C GLN A 243 13.14 1.85 13.43
N GLY A 244 12.04 1.24 13.87
CA GLY A 244 12.02 0.39 15.07
C GLY A 244 10.60 -0.05 15.42
N ALA A 245 10.44 -0.67 16.57
CA ALA A 245 9.14 -1.07 17.09
C ALA A 245 8.26 0.17 17.38
N PRO A 246 6.93 0.07 17.21
CA PRO A 246 6.01 1.19 17.48
C PRO A 246 6.19 1.78 18.89
N ALA A 247 6.34 0.95 19.93
CA ALA A 247 6.51 1.40 21.30
C ALA A 247 7.75 2.31 21.47
N GLU A 248 8.86 1.97 20.83
CA GLU A 248 10.13 2.73 20.96
C GLU A 248 10.07 4.07 20.21
N LEU A 249 9.42 4.10 19.06
CA LEU A 249 9.46 5.29 18.19
C LEU A 249 8.34 6.28 18.47
N LEU A 250 7.17 5.82 18.95
CA LEU A 250 6.03 6.69 19.19
C LEU A 250 6.07 7.38 20.56
N GLU A 251 6.77 6.82 21.56
CA GLU A 251 7.03 7.48 22.83
C GLU A 251 8.00 8.66 22.70
N ALA A 252 8.88 8.62 21.71
CA ALA A 252 9.87 9.69 21.47
C ALA A 252 9.29 10.90 20.68
N VAL A 253 8.02 10.87 20.28
CA VAL A 253 7.34 11.91 19.47
C VAL A 253 6.19 12.57 20.25
N ALA A 254 5.79 12.02 21.40
CA ALA A 254 4.84 12.61 22.34
C ALA A 254 5.55 13.58 23.29
#